data_3697c1c137a357f085bc01fb6e2ac74e
#
_entry.id   3697c1c137a357f085bc01fb6e2ac74e
#
_cell.length_a   1.000
_cell.length_b   1.000
_cell.length_c   1.000
_cell.angle_alpha   90.00
_cell.angle_beta   90.00
_cell.angle_gamma   90.00
#
_symmetry.space_group_name_H-M   'P 1'
#
loop_
_entity.id
_entity.type
_entity.pdbx_description
1 polymer ?
#
loop_
_entity_poly.entity_id
_entity_poly.type
_entity_poly.pdbx_seq_one_letter_code
_entity_poly.pdbx_strand_id
1 'polypeptide(L)'
;MGNSMSETAASENFALKDDMINQDINETSALNRIVSKVPAKAEPHVEIVTEAPIHVKQDRSRDALLTDFGKRTLVDRYLLPDEVYQDMFARVSETYADDQAHAQRLYDYMSKLWFMPATPVLSNGGAERGLPISCFLNAVDDSLDSIVDVWNENVWLASNGGGIGTYWGNVRSIGERIGQAGKTSGIIPFIRVMDSLTLAISQGSLRRGSAAVYLDIHHPEIEEFLEIRKPSGDFNRKSLNLHHGLNITDEFMEAVRDDAEFGLRSPKTGEVIKTVPARKIWQKILEMRLQTGEPYMVFSDTVNNALAKLNVMRA
;
A
#
# COMPACT_ATOMS: atom_id res chain seq x y z
N MET A 1 -45.18 40.43 -21.60
CA MET A 1 -43.86 41.11 -21.47
C MET A 1 -43.30 40.74 -20.12
N GLY A 2 -42.21 40.07 -20.09
CA GLY A 2 -41.47 39.74 -18.84
C GLY A 2 -41.12 38.27 -18.71
N ASN A 3 -39.95 37.92 -19.05
CA ASN A 3 -38.98 36.99 -18.42
C ASN A 3 -38.01 36.43 -19.46
N SER A 4 -36.95 37.12 -19.69
CA SER A 4 -35.79 36.56 -20.42
C SER A 4 -34.44 37.05 -19.87
N MET A 5 -34.28 37.09 -18.55
CA MET A 5 -33.02 37.54 -17.92
C MET A 5 -32.47 36.58 -16.83
N SER A 6 -32.94 35.33 -16.73
CA SER A 6 -32.46 34.41 -15.68
C SER A 6 -31.65 33.18 -16.17
N GLU A 7 -31.55 32.92 -17.46
CA GLU A 7 -30.85 31.77 -17.97
C GLU A 7 -29.38 32.01 -18.35
N THR A 8 -28.99 33.24 -18.68
CA THR A 8 -27.60 33.55 -19.05
C THR A 8 -26.65 33.65 -17.86
N ALA A 9 -27.12 34.06 -16.69
CA ALA A 9 -26.29 34.18 -15.49
C ALA A 9 -25.94 32.83 -14.81
N ALA A 10 -26.75 31.79 -15.06
CA ALA A 10 -26.52 30.46 -14.52
C ALA A 10 -25.49 29.64 -15.34
N SER A 11 -25.43 29.90 -16.65
CA SER A 11 -24.48 29.21 -17.54
C SER A 11 -23.06 29.76 -17.42
N GLU A 12 -22.88 31.07 -17.20
CA GLU A 12 -21.54 31.67 -16.98
C GLU A 12 -20.92 31.28 -15.64
N ASN A 13 -21.71 31.08 -14.59
CA ASN A 13 -21.20 30.63 -13.30
C ASN A 13 -20.81 29.13 -13.29
N PHE A 14 -21.32 28.32 -14.19
CA PHE A 14 -20.95 26.90 -14.29
C PHE A 14 -19.64 26.73 -15.09
N ALA A 15 -19.44 27.52 -16.15
CA ALA A 15 -18.20 27.51 -16.94
C ALA A 15 -16.98 28.02 -16.14
N LEU A 16 -17.17 29.08 -15.30
CA LEU A 16 -16.10 29.59 -14.45
C LEU A 16 -15.68 28.63 -13.32
N LYS A 17 -16.55 27.74 -12.87
CA LYS A 17 -16.21 26.71 -11.88
C LYS A 17 -15.41 25.56 -12.48
N ASP A 18 -15.70 25.17 -13.71
CA ASP A 18 -14.95 24.09 -14.39
C ASP A 18 -13.53 24.53 -14.77
N ASP A 19 -13.32 25.80 -15.13
CA ASP A 19 -11.98 26.34 -15.41
C ASP A 19 -11.13 26.48 -14.13
N MET A 20 -11.71 26.83 -13.00
CA MET A 20 -11.00 26.87 -11.71
C MET A 20 -10.60 25.45 -11.23
N ILE A 21 -11.45 24.45 -11.41
CA ILE A 21 -11.16 23.06 -11.03
C ILE A 21 -10.04 22.49 -11.92
N ASN A 22 -10.02 22.83 -13.21
CA ASN A 22 -8.98 22.35 -14.14
C ASN A 22 -7.63 23.05 -13.99
N GLN A 23 -7.56 24.28 -13.51
CA GLN A 23 -6.31 24.98 -13.21
C GLN A 23 -5.66 24.46 -11.93
N ASP A 24 -6.43 24.19 -10.87
CA ASP A 24 -5.89 23.64 -9.61
C ASP A 24 -5.40 22.19 -9.72
N ILE A 25 -5.93 21.40 -10.65
CA ILE A 25 -5.48 20.03 -10.90
C ILE A 25 -4.09 19.98 -11.59
N ASN A 26 -3.74 20.99 -12.38
CA ASN A 26 -2.45 21.01 -13.09
C ASN A 26 -1.29 21.60 -12.26
N GLU A 27 -1.53 22.39 -11.23
CA GLU A 27 -0.47 23.06 -10.44
C GLU A 27 -0.11 22.35 -9.12
N THR A 28 -0.89 21.39 -8.65
CA THR A 28 -0.68 20.76 -7.34
C THR A 28 -0.77 19.25 -7.36
N SER A 29 0.00 18.56 -8.21
CA SER A 29 0.14 17.12 -7.98
C SER A 29 0.99 16.89 -6.72
N ALA A 30 0.52 16.03 -5.81
CA ALA A 30 1.27 15.63 -4.61
C ALA A 30 2.68 15.10 -4.98
N LEU A 31 2.83 14.50 -6.16
CA LEU A 31 4.13 14.12 -6.72
C LEU A 31 5.07 15.30 -6.91
N ASN A 32 4.59 16.46 -7.40
CA ASN A 32 5.43 17.65 -7.57
C ASN A 32 5.86 18.24 -6.22
N ARG A 33 5.05 18.11 -5.17
CA ARG A 33 5.45 18.50 -3.81
C ARG A 33 6.49 17.57 -3.20
N ILE A 34 6.44 16.28 -3.50
CA ILE A 34 7.45 15.31 -3.05
C ILE A 34 8.76 15.53 -3.81
N VAL A 35 8.71 15.75 -5.12
CA VAL A 35 9.88 16.02 -5.95
C VAL A 35 10.52 17.38 -5.64
N SER A 36 9.74 18.42 -5.31
CA SER A 36 10.28 19.76 -4.98
C SER A 36 10.92 19.85 -3.60
N LYS A 37 10.69 18.89 -2.70
CA LYS A 37 11.35 18.83 -1.38
C LYS A 37 12.68 18.07 -1.39
N VAL A 38 13.04 17.42 -2.50
CA VAL A 38 14.36 16.82 -2.66
C VAL A 38 15.33 17.90 -3.10
N PRO A 39 16.37 18.26 -2.33
CA PRO A 39 17.37 19.23 -2.78
C PRO A 39 18.01 18.72 -4.07
N ALA A 40 17.99 19.56 -5.10
CA ALA A 40 18.65 19.27 -6.37
C ALA A 40 20.15 19.03 -6.09
N LYS A 41 20.55 17.77 -5.95
CA LYS A 41 21.95 17.41 -6.08
C LYS A 41 22.32 17.64 -7.54
N ALA A 42 23.45 18.31 -7.74
CA ALA A 42 24.04 18.46 -9.06
C ALA A 42 23.98 17.12 -9.79
N GLU A 43 23.32 17.13 -10.95
CA GLU A 43 23.24 15.93 -11.79
C GLU A 43 24.66 15.52 -12.15
N PRO A 44 25.09 14.30 -11.82
CA PRO A 44 26.32 13.78 -12.38
C PRO A 44 26.11 13.72 -13.89
N HIS A 45 27.01 14.31 -14.68
CA HIS A 45 27.11 14.06 -16.12
C HIS A 45 27.35 12.54 -16.27
N VAL A 46 26.30 11.78 -16.44
CA VAL A 46 26.39 10.38 -16.87
C VAL A 46 26.60 10.44 -18.38
N GLU A 47 27.83 10.14 -18.84
CA GLU A 47 28.05 9.77 -20.24
C GLU A 47 27.11 8.59 -20.52
N ILE A 48 26.11 8.81 -21.36
CA ILE A 48 25.25 7.74 -21.86
C ILE A 48 26.11 6.91 -22.80
N VAL A 49 26.76 5.89 -22.25
CA VAL A 49 27.34 4.83 -23.08
C VAL A 49 26.16 4.11 -23.72
N THR A 50 25.95 4.31 -25.01
CA THR A 50 24.95 3.55 -25.76
C THR A 50 25.46 2.12 -25.90
N GLU A 51 25.17 1.30 -24.90
CA GLU A 51 25.40 -0.15 -24.99
C GLU A 51 24.50 -0.72 -26.09
N ALA A 52 25.01 -1.75 -26.79
CA ALA A 52 24.24 -2.45 -27.81
C ALA A 52 22.95 -3.00 -27.19
N PRO A 53 21.81 -2.93 -27.90
CA PRO A 53 20.54 -3.41 -27.35
C PRO A 53 20.66 -4.89 -26.96
N ILE A 54 20.22 -5.19 -25.75
CA ILE A 54 20.21 -6.55 -25.20
C ILE A 54 19.07 -7.33 -25.87
N HIS A 55 19.37 -8.50 -26.45
CA HIS A 55 18.38 -9.36 -27.07
C HIS A 55 18.59 -10.82 -26.66
N VAL A 56 17.57 -11.43 -26.03
CA VAL A 56 17.63 -12.83 -25.63
C VAL A 56 17.26 -13.77 -26.78
N LYS A 57 17.89 -14.92 -26.81
CA LYS A 57 17.49 -16.02 -27.67
C LYS A 57 16.26 -16.71 -27.11
N GLN A 58 15.11 -16.55 -27.77
CA GLN A 58 13.85 -17.14 -27.36
C GLN A 58 13.73 -18.62 -27.79
N ASP A 59 13.06 -19.41 -26.95
CA ASP A 59 12.70 -20.81 -27.22
C ASP A 59 11.17 -20.97 -27.10
N ARG A 60 10.49 -20.91 -28.24
CA ARG A 60 9.01 -21.00 -28.30
C ARG A 60 8.47 -22.39 -27.95
N SER A 61 9.31 -23.44 -27.95
CA SER A 61 8.88 -24.76 -27.52
C SER A 61 8.48 -24.81 -26.04
N ARG A 62 8.97 -23.84 -25.25
CA ARG A 62 8.64 -23.70 -23.81
C ARG A 62 7.19 -23.28 -23.55
N ASP A 63 6.45 -22.84 -24.58
CA ASP A 63 5.00 -22.60 -24.47
C ASP A 63 4.23 -23.88 -24.09
N ALA A 64 4.81 -25.05 -24.35
CA ALA A 64 4.26 -26.34 -23.93
C ALA A 64 4.31 -26.55 -22.39
N LEU A 65 5.14 -25.79 -21.67
CA LEU A 65 5.22 -25.85 -20.20
C LEU A 65 4.04 -25.10 -19.54
N LEU A 66 3.42 -24.17 -20.27
CA LEU A 66 2.29 -23.38 -19.75
C LEU A 66 0.99 -24.20 -19.80
N THR A 67 0.28 -24.24 -18.68
CA THR A 67 -1.07 -24.82 -18.64
C THR A 67 -2.06 -23.94 -19.41
N ASP A 68 -3.20 -24.50 -19.83
CA ASP A 68 -4.26 -23.75 -20.51
C ASP A 68 -4.79 -22.59 -19.65
N PHE A 69 -4.86 -22.77 -18.34
CA PHE A 69 -5.21 -21.70 -17.40
C PHE A 69 -4.15 -20.60 -17.39
N GLY A 70 -2.86 -20.98 -17.31
CA GLY A 70 -1.74 -20.05 -17.37
C GLY A 70 -1.73 -19.23 -18.65
N LYS A 71 -1.89 -19.86 -19.81
CA LYS A 71 -1.98 -19.20 -21.12
C LYS A 71 -3.09 -18.16 -21.17
N ARG A 72 -4.30 -18.53 -20.72
CA ARG A 72 -5.44 -17.57 -20.66
C ARG A 72 -5.15 -16.40 -19.73
N THR A 73 -4.55 -16.66 -18.56
CA THR A 73 -4.20 -15.61 -17.60
C THR A 73 -3.15 -14.65 -18.16
N LEU A 74 -2.15 -15.16 -18.90
CA LEU A 74 -1.15 -14.32 -19.54
C LEU A 74 -1.76 -13.41 -20.61
N VAL A 75 -2.60 -13.95 -21.47
CA VAL A 75 -3.32 -13.17 -22.50
C VAL A 75 -4.22 -12.10 -21.88
N ASP A 76 -4.95 -12.45 -20.82
CA ASP A 76 -5.93 -11.57 -20.19
C ASP A 76 -5.29 -10.38 -19.45
N ARG A 77 -4.09 -10.55 -18.88
CA ARG A 77 -3.55 -9.57 -17.91
C ARG A 77 -2.12 -9.11 -18.12
N TYR A 78 -1.30 -9.87 -18.85
CA TYR A 78 0.15 -9.65 -18.85
C TYR A 78 0.73 -9.25 -20.20
N LEU A 79 0.21 -9.84 -21.30
CA LEU A 79 0.73 -9.56 -22.63
C LEU A 79 0.39 -8.14 -23.06
N LEU A 80 1.32 -7.54 -23.82
CA LEU A 80 1.07 -6.32 -24.58
C LEU A 80 0.33 -6.66 -25.89
N PRO A 81 -0.25 -5.68 -26.60
CA PRO A 81 -0.80 -5.91 -27.93
C PRO A 81 0.24 -6.59 -28.85
N ASP A 82 -0.19 -7.62 -29.57
CA ASP A 82 0.63 -8.41 -30.51
C ASP A 82 1.77 -9.25 -29.86
N GLU A 83 1.87 -9.27 -28.54
CA GLU A 83 2.84 -10.08 -27.80
C GLU A 83 2.39 -11.53 -27.67
N VAL A 84 3.33 -12.48 -27.75
CA VAL A 84 3.13 -13.87 -27.33
C VAL A 84 3.91 -14.18 -26.07
N TYR A 85 3.68 -15.38 -25.47
CA TYR A 85 4.21 -15.72 -24.15
C TYR A 85 5.71 -15.52 -24.01
N GLN A 86 6.49 -15.97 -25.02
CA GLN A 86 7.95 -15.86 -24.96
C GLN A 86 8.43 -14.43 -25.17
N ASP A 87 7.70 -13.59 -25.92
CA ASP A 87 8.03 -12.17 -26.11
C ASP A 87 7.91 -11.42 -24.78
N MET A 88 6.90 -11.71 -23.96
CA MET A 88 6.75 -11.15 -22.61
C MET A 88 7.97 -11.49 -21.74
N PHE A 89 8.37 -12.77 -21.69
CA PHE A 89 9.53 -13.17 -20.91
C PHE A 89 10.82 -12.52 -21.44
N ALA A 90 10.95 -12.36 -22.74
CA ALA A 90 12.08 -11.67 -23.37
C ALA A 90 12.11 -10.19 -22.97
N ARG A 91 11.01 -9.46 -23.19
CA ARG A 91 10.87 -8.05 -22.83
C ARG A 91 11.27 -7.78 -21.37
N VAL A 92 10.72 -8.54 -20.45
CA VAL A 92 11.00 -8.38 -19.01
C VAL A 92 12.48 -8.67 -18.70
N SER A 93 13.04 -9.71 -19.30
CA SER A 93 14.45 -10.06 -19.09
C SER A 93 15.41 -9.00 -19.62
N GLU A 94 15.14 -8.50 -20.80
CA GLU A 94 15.94 -7.45 -21.48
C GLU A 94 15.86 -6.11 -20.70
N THR A 95 14.70 -5.81 -20.11
CA THR A 95 14.48 -4.57 -19.35
C THR A 95 15.28 -4.51 -18.05
N TYR A 96 15.40 -5.65 -17.34
CA TYR A 96 15.96 -5.66 -15.97
C TYR A 96 17.34 -6.30 -15.87
N ALA A 97 17.94 -6.68 -16.98
CA ALA A 97 19.26 -7.27 -16.96
C ALA A 97 20.36 -6.20 -17.01
N ASP A 98 21.49 -6.48 -16.35
CA ASP A 98 22.67 -5.65 -16.37
C ASP A 98 23.50 -5.87 -17.64
N ASP A 99 23.42 -7.06 -18.23
CA ASP A 99 24.15 -7.47 -19.42
C ASP A 99 23.42 -8.57 -20.22
N GLN A 100 23.93 -8.88 -21.41
CA GLN A 100 23.39 -9.90 -22.30
C GLN A 100 23.32 -11.31 -21.67
N ALA A 101 24.32 -11.69 -20.89
CA ALA A 101 24.36 -13.00 -20.23
C ALA A 101 23.35 -13.07 -19.07
N HIS A 102 23.18 -11.94 -18.34
CA HIS A 102 22.17 -11.80 -17.30
C HIS A 102 20.75 -11.90 -17.90
N ALA A 103 20.49 -11.17 -18.99
CA ALA A 103 19.21 -11.22 -19.69
C ALA A 103 18.85 -12.65 -20.12
N GLN A 104 19.79 -13.37 -20.71
CA GLN A 104 19.56 -14.77 -21.13
C GLN A 104 19.27 -15.69 -19.94
N ARG A 105 19.97 -15.50 -18.81
CA ARG A 105 19.68 -16.28 -17.57
C ARG A 105 18.30 -15.99 -17.01
N LEU A 106 17.91 -14.71 -16.94
CA LEU A 106 16.57 -14.32 -16.48
C LEU A 106 15.47 -14.92 -17.36
N TYR A 107 15.63 -14.78 -18.69
CA TYR A 107 14.72 -15.38 -19.66
C TYR A 107 14.62 -16.90 -19.47
N ASP A 108 15.75 -17.58 -19.36
CA ASP A 108 15.78 -19.03 -19.19
C ASP A 108 15.07 -19.47 -17.91
N TYR A 109 15.26 -18.78 -16.80
CA TYR A 109 14.62 -19.12 -15.54
C TYR A 109 13.11 -18.87 -15.57
N MET A 110 12.67 -17.73 -16.12
CA MET A 110 11.24 -17.40 -16.23
C MET A 110 10.54 -18.32 -17.22
N SER A 111 11.08 -18.50 -18.41
CA SER A 111 10.47 -19.30 -19.48
C SER A 111 10.44 -20.81 -19.19
N LYS A 112 11.36 -21.31 -18.34
CA LYS A 112 11.34 -22.68 -17.79
C LYS A 112 10.46 -22.81 -16.54
N LEU A 113 9.82 -21.74 -16.09
CA LEU A 113 8.98 -21.67 -14.87
C LEU A 113 9.74 -22.00 -13.58
N TRP A 114 11.05 -21.77 -13.54
CA TRP A 114 11.86 -21.95 -12.34
C TRP A 114 11.81 -20.73 -11.43
N PHE A 115 11.55 -19.56 -12.01
CA PHE A 115 11.40 -18.28 -11.33
C PHE A 115 10.26 -17.48 -11.98
N MET A 116 9.40 -16.88 -11.16
CA MET A 116 8.33 -16.03 -11.66
C MET A 116 8.33 -14.71 -10.90
N PRO A 117 8.60 -13.58 -11.58
CA PRO A 117 8.51 -12.26 -10.97
C PRO A 117 7.09 -11.91 -10.54
N ALA A 118 6.97 -10.87 -9.71
CA ALA A 118 5.68 -10.33 -9.32
C ALA A 118 4.90 -9.77 -10.53
N THR A 119 3.58 -9.79 -10.42
CA THR A 119 2.68 -9.32 -11.48
C THR A 119 3.09 -7.97 -12.10
N PRO A 120 3.43 -6.92 -11.34
CA PRO A 120 3.81 -5.63 -11.95
C PRO A 120 5.09 -5.68 -12.78
N VAL A 121 6.04 -6.53 -12.40
CA VAL A 121 7.27 -6.73 -13.17
C VAL A 121 6.94 -7.36 -14.52
N LEU A 122 6.12 -8.42 -14.54
CA LEU A 122 5.74 -9.10 -15.76
C LEU A 122 4.82 -8.27 -16.67
N SER A 123 3.86 -7.55 -16.08
CA SER A 123 2.88 -6.79 -16.87
C SER A 123 3.40 -5.44 -17.36
N ASN A 124 4.27 -4.78 -16.58
CA ASN A 124 4.69 -3.40 -16.80
C ASN A 124 6.18 -3.27 -17.18
N GLY A 125 7.02 -4.26 -16.88
CA GLY A 125 8.45 -4.22 -17.22
C GLY A 125 8.68 -4.05 -18.72
N GLY A 126 9.40 -3.00 -19.12
CA GLY A 126 9.63 -2.64 -20.51
C GLY A 126 8.41 -2.11 -21.27
N ALA A 127 7.32 -1.79 -20.54
CA ALA A 127 6.12 -1.18 -21.10
C ALA A 127 6.02 0.29 -20.63
N GLU A 128 5.35 1.13 -21.43
CA GLU A 128 5.09 2.54 -21.07
C GLU A 128 3.98 2.71 -20.03
N ARG A 129 3.49 1.63 -19.43
CA ARG A 129 2.36 1.65 -18.50
C ARG A 129 2.75 1.15 -17.12
N GLY A 130 2.25 1.83 -16.08
CA GLY A 130 2.33 1.40 -14.69
C GLY A 130 3.75 1.39 -14.13
N LEU A 131 3.87 0.87 -12.92
CA LEU A 131 5.14 0.73 -12.20
C LEU A 131 5.53 -0.75 -12.08
N PRO A 132 6.84 -1.09 -12.01
CA PRO A 132 7.30 -2.46 -11.81
C PRO A 132 7.15 -2.94 -10.37
N ILE A 133 6.64 -2.09 -9.48
CA ILE A 133 6.41 -2.37 -8.06
C ILE A 133 4.92 -2.28 -7.74
N SER A 134 4.49 -3.04 -6.75
CA SER A 134 3.07 -3.10 -6.37
C SER A 134 2.82 -2.94 -4.87
N CYS A 135 3.87 -2.75 -4.07
CA CYS A 135 3.73 -2.68 -2.62
C CYS A 135 4.35 -1.38 -2.12
N PHE A 136 3.54 -0.60 -1.40
CA PHE A 136 3.91 0.69 -0.84
C PHE A 136 3.60 0.70 0.63
N LEU A 137 4.51 1.27 1.42
CA LEU A 137 4.36 1.40 2.85
C LEU A 137 4.44 2.88 3.21
N ASN A 138 3.49 3.34 4.02
CA ASN A 138 3.50 4.68 4.59
C ASN A 138 3.08 4.67 6.07
N ALA A 139 3.24 5.81 6.72
CA ALA A 139 2.89 5.98 8.12
C ALA A 139 2.14 7.29 8.32
N VAL A 140 1.21 7.29 9.27
CA VAL A 140 0.44 8.47 9.66
C VAL A 140 1.07 9.05 10.92
N ASP A 141 1.39 10.35 10.90
CA ASP A 141 1.79 11.09 12.08
C ASP A 141 0.57 11.66 12.81
N ASP A 142 0.76 12.03 14.09
CA ASP A 142 -0.31 12.51 14.98
C ASP A 142 -0.78 13.93 14.65
N SER A 143 -1.21 14.16 13.40
CA SER A 143 -1.77 15.42 12.94
C SER A 143 -2.86 15.20 11.87
N LEU A 144 -3.81 16.13 11.77
CA LEU A 144 -4.84 16.06 10.75
C LEU A 144 -4.24 16.21 9.34
N ASP A 145 -3.24 17.05 9.20
CA ASP A 145 -2.54 17.24 7.91
C ASP A 145 -1.92 15.93 7.42
N SER A 146 -1.20 15.20 8.30
CA SER A 146 -0.62 13.91 7.94
C SER A 146 -1.69 12.86 7.59
N ILE A 147 -2.82 12.84 8.32
CA ILE A 147 -3.93 11.93 8.02
C ILE A 147 -4.48 12.20 6.62
N VAL A 148 -4.71 13.46 6.27
CA VAL A 148 -5.24 13.88 4.96
C VAL A 148 -4.22 13.60 3.85
N ASP A 149 -2.94 13.89 4.09
CA ASP A 149 -1.86 13.64 3.14
C ASP A 149 -1.74 12.14 2.81
N VAL A 150 -1.82 11.26 3.83
CA VAL A 150 -1.80 9.81 3.62
C VAL A 150 -3.03 9.32 2.86
N TRP A 151 -4.23 9.87 3.11
CA TRP A 151 -5.40 9.53 2.29
C TRP A 151 -5.20 9.91 0.82
N ASN A 152 -4.69 11.12 0.56
CA ASN A 152 -4.39 11.59 -0.78
C ASN A 152 -3.35 10.69 -1.47
N GLU A 153 -2.24 10.38 -0.79
CA GLU A 153 -1.21 9.47 -1.30
C GLU A 153 -1.80 8.09 -1.65
N ASN A 154 -2.61 7.53 -0.75
CA ASN A 154 -3.22 6.21 -0.94
C ASN A 154 -4.18 6.15 -2.14
N VAL A 155 -4.88 7.24 -2.46
CA VAL A 155 -5.71 7.35 -3.67
C VAL A 155 -4.85 7.18 -4.93
N TRP A 156 -3.73 7.88 -5.02
CA TRP A 156 -2.84 7.80 -6.17
C TRP A 156 -2.12 6.46 -6.28
N LEU A 157 -1.66 5.90 -5.15
CA LEU A 157 -1.04 4.58 -5.13
C LEU A 157 -2.02 3.49 -5.56
N ALA A 158 -3.26 3.54 -5.06
CA ALA A 158 -4.31 2.59 -5.44
C ALA A 158 -4.69 2.71 -6.93
N SER A 159 -4.78 3.94 -7.47
CA SER A 159 -5.10 4.18 -8.88
C SER A 159 -4.05 3.61 -9.84
N ASN A 160 -2.80 3.53 -9.38
CA ASN A 160 -1.69 2.89 -10.11
C ASN A 160 -1.53 1.39 -9.82
N GLY A 161 -2.51 0.77 -9.16
CA GLY A 161 -2.53 -0.68 -8.88
C GLY A 161 -1.65 -1.10 -7.71
N GLY A 162 -1.22 -0.15 -6.86
CA GLY A 162 -0.43 -0.41 -5.67
C GLY A 162 -1.23 -1.11 -4.57
N GLY A 163 -0.63 -2.12 -3.94
CA GLY A 163 -1.06 -2.61 -2.63
C GLY A 163 -0.42 -1.73 -1.54
N ILE A 164 -1.18 -1.31 -0.56
CA ILE A 164 -0.76 -0.30 0.40
C ILE A 164 -0.74 -0.88 1.80
N GLY A 165 0.31 -0.61 2.57
CA GLY A 165 0.38 -0.87 4.01
C GLY A 165 0.57 0.44 4.75
N THR A 166 -0.41 0.85 5.56
CA THR A 166 -0.37 2.10 6.32
C THR A 166 -0.25 1.83 7.81
N TYR A 167 0.78 2.41 8.44
CA TYR A 167 0.99 2.32 9.88
C TYR A 167 0.27 3.47 10.60
N TRP A 168 -0.55 3.12 11.61
CA TRP A 168 -1.38 4.05 12.39
C TRP A 168 -0.94 4.19 13.86
N GLY A 169 0.12 3.51 14.26
CA GLY A 169 0.55 3.45 15.66
C GLY A 169 1.03 4.76 16.25
N ASN A 170 1.32 5.79 15.45
CA ASN A 170 1.75 7.10 15.97
C ASN A 170 0.57 8.01 16.34
N VAL A 171 -0.65 7.71 15.89
CA VAL A 171 -1.81 8.58 16.10
C VAL A 171 -2.41 8.36 17.47
N ARG A 172 -2.65 9.44 18.19
CA ARG A 172 -3.24 9.42 19.55
C ARG A 172 -4.60 8.71 19.59
N SER A 173 -4.87 8.08 20.73
CA SER A 173 -6.08 7.30 20.94
C SER A 173 -7.30 8.15 21.29
N ILE A 174 -8.49 7.52 21.16
CA ILE A 174 -9.78 8.12 21.52
C ILE A 174 -9.75 8.79 22.90
N GLY A 175 -10.32 9.99 22.99
CA GLY A 175 -10.44 10.75 24.24
C GLY A 175 -9.22 11.60 24.58
N GLU A 176 -8.08 11.45 23.89
CA GLU A 176 -6.93 12.34 24.08
C GLU A 176 -7.22 13.76 23.56
N ARG A 177 -6.53 14.76 24.13
CA ARG A 177 -6.80 16.18 23.83
C ARG A 177 -6.35 16.59 22.43
N ILE A 178 -7.22 17.35 21.75
CA ILE A 178 -6.92 18.07 20.51
C ILE A 178 -6.90 19.57 20.85
N GLY A 179 -5.71 20.20 20.80
CA GLY A 179 -5.57 21.62 21.12
C GLY A 179 -6.16 21.97 22.50
N GLN A 180 -6.85 23.13 22.58
CA GLN A 180 -7.37 23.63 23.87
C GLN A 180 -8.81 23.17 24.21
N ALA A 181 -9.59 22.72 23.24
CA ALA A 181 -11.05 22.58 23.42
C ALA A 181 -11.65 21.23 23.04
N GLY A 182 -10.88 20.29 22.45
CA GLY A 182 -11.45 19.08 21.90
C GLY A 182 -10.81 17.80 22.39
N LYS A 183 -11.51 16.68 22.14
CA LYS A 183 -10.99 15.32 22.31
C LYS A 183 -11.12 14.58 20.98
N THR A 184 -10.13 13.76 20.65
CA THR A 184 -10.16 12.92 19.44
C THR A 184 -11.21 11.81 19.54
N SER A 185 -11.80 11.47 18.39
CA SER A 185 -12.65 10.27 18.22
C SER A 185 -11.85 8.98 18.04
N GLY A 186 -10.52 9.07 18.10
CA GLY A 186 -9.60 7.94 17.93
C GLY A 186 -9.28 7.66 16.46
N ILE A 187 -8.54 6.57 16.23
CA ILE A 187 -8.05 6.20 14.89
C ILE A 187 -9.13 5.52 14.02
N ILE A 188 -10.07 4.82 14.61
CA ILE A 188 -11.02 3.96 13.86
C ILE A 188 -11.85 4.74 12.83
N PRO A 189 -12.41 5.94 13.12
CA PRO A 189 -13.15 6.71 12.12
C PRO A 189 -12.29 7.15 10.94
N PHE A 190 -11.01 7.47 11.15
CA PHE A 190 -10.08 7.82 10.07
C PHE A 190 -9.73 6.62 9.20
N ILE A 191 -9.52 5.44 9.81
CA ILE A 191 -9.33 4.17 9.10
C ILE A 191 -10.59 3.84 8.27
N ARG A 192 -11.79 4.13 8.76
CA ARG A 192 -13.04 3.95 8.02
C ARG A 192 -13.10 4.78 6.73
N VAL A 193 -12.58 6.01 6.74
CA VAL A 193 -12.45 6.83 5.52
C VAL A 193 -11.53 6.13 4.51
N MET A 194 -10.37 5.65 4.95
CA MET A 194 -9.43 4.91 4.11
C MET A 194 -10.06 3.63 3.52
N ASP A 195 -10.88 2.92 4.30
CA ASP A 195 -11.65 1.74 3.83
C ASP A 195 -12.53 2.09 2.61
N SER A 196 -13.25 3.20 2.70
CA SER A 196 -14.13 3.67 1.63
C SER A 196 -13.35 4.16 0.41
N LEU A 197 -12.26 4.88 0.61
CA LEU A 197 -11.37 5.32 -0.47
C LEU A 197 -10.78 4.13 -1.23
N THR A 198 -10.26 3.15 -0.51
CA THR A 198 -9.67 1.94 -1.11
C THR A 198 -10.69 1.15 -1.91
N LEU A 199 -11.94 1.06 -1.44
CA LEU A 199 -13.02 0.40 -2.16
C LEU A 199 -13.41 1.13 -3.46
N ALA A 200 -13.40 2.48 -3.43
CA ALA A 200 -13.79 3.32 -4.56
C ALA A 200 -12.74 3.34 -5.67
N ILE A 201 -11.47 3.18 -5.33
CA ILE A 201 -10.35 3.32 -6.27
C ILE A 201 -9.91 1.95 -6.79
N SER A 202 -9.75 1.86 -8.11
CA SER A 202 -9.19 0.68 -8.75
C SER A 202 -8.46 1.05 -10.04
N GLN A 203 -7.41 0.30 -10.37
CA GLN A 203 -6.71 0.42 -11.65
C GLN A 203 -7.53 -0.29 -12.74
N GLY A 204 -8.56 0.36 -13.26
CA GLY A 204 -9.41 -0.19 -14.32
C GLY A 204 -9.87 -1.63 -14.02
N SER A 205 -9.76 -2.53 -15.01
CA SER A 205 -10.07 -3.96 -14.85
C SER A 205 -8.91 -4.80 -14.28
N LEU A 206 -7.69 -4.24 -14.18
CA LEU A 206 -6.48 -5.00 -13.87
C LEU A 206 -6.32 -5.34 -12.39
N ARG A 207 -6.47 -4.35 -11.49
CA ARG A 207 -6.34 -4.55 -10.03
C ARG A 207 -7.31 -3.64 -9.27
N ARG A 208 -8.00 -4.23 -8.28
CA ARG A 208 -8.76 -3.44 -7.30
C ARG A 208 -7.80 -2.83 -6.29
N GLY A 209 -8.16 -1.66 -5.75
CA GLY A 209 -7.46 -1.09 -4.61
C GLY A 209 -7.43 -2.11 -3.47
N SER A 210 -6.27 -2.27 -2.87
CA SER A 210 -6.05 -3.17 -1.74
C SER A 210 -5.14 -2.48 -0.73
N ALA A 211 -5.60 -2.39 0.52
CA ALA A 211 -4.82 -1.78 1.57
C ALA A 211 -4.93 -2.56 2.88
N ALA A 212 -3.83 -2.54 3.63
CA ALA A 212 -3.75 -3.04 4.98
C ALA A 212 -3.39 -1.89 5.95
N VAL A 213 -3.95 -1.92 7.14
CA VAL A 213 -3.66 -0.98 8.22
C VAL A 213 -2.97 -1.72 9.35
N TYR A 214 -1.92 -1.13 9.91
CA TYR A 214 -1.11 -1.75 10.96
C TYR A 214 -1.15 -0.92 12.24
N LEU A 215 -1.25 -1.62 13.37
CA LEU A 215 -1.27 -1.03 14.70
C LEU A 215 -0.38 -1.83 15.65
N ASP A 216 0.24 -1.15 16.59
CA ASP A 216 1.03 -1.80 17.63
C ASP A 216 0.13 -2.41 18.70
N ILE A 217 0.53 -3.56 19.22
CA ILE A 217 -0.20 -4.31 20.24
C ILE A 217 -0.42 -3.50 21.53
N HIS A 218 0.43 -2.53 21.82
CA HIS A 218 0.33 -1.68 22.99
C HIS A 218 -0.55 -0.43 22.81
N HIS A 219 -1.11 -0.20 21.60
CA HIS A 219 -1.96 0.95 21.34
C HIS A 219 -3.28 0.86 22.13
N PRO A 220 -3.78 1.96 22.75
CA PRO A 220 -4.97 1.93 23.59
C PRO A 220 -6.26 1.49 22.90
N GLU A 221 -6.38 1.66 21.58
CA GLU A 221 -7.55 1.23 20.79
C GLU A 221 -7.42 -0.20 20.24
N ILE A 222 -6.45 -0.98 20.71
CA ILE A 222 -6.18 -2.33 20.18
C ILE A 222 -7.41 -3.25 20.24
N GLU A 223 -8.19 -3.20 21.32
CA GLU A 223 -9.36 -4.07 21.49
C GLU A 223 -10.44 -3.80 20.44
N GLU A 224 -10.65 -2.53 20.06
CA GLU A 224 -11.58 -2.14 19.01
C GLU A 224 -11.01 -2.40 17.62
N PHE A 225 -9.73 -2.11 17.41
CA PHE A 225 -9.03 -2.37 16.16
C PHE A 225 -9.09 -3.86 15.77
N LEU A 226 -9.00 -4.78 16.72
CA LEU A 226 -9.17 -6.21 16.46
C LEU A 226 -10.53 -6.55 15.83
N GLU A 227 -11.57 -5.78 16.14
CA GLU A 227 -12.93 -6.04 15.68
C GLU A 227 -13.38 -5.23 14.45
N ILE A 228 -12.49 -4.47 13.82
CA ILE A 228 -12.89 -3.58 12.70
C ILE A 228 -13.52 -4.34 11.53
N ARG A 229 -13.13 -5.60 11.31
CA ARG A 229 -13.69 -6.46 10.26
C ARG A 229 -14.91 -7.28 10.67
N LYS A 230 -15.29 -7.24 11.93
CA LYS A 230 -16.51 -7.92 12.39
C LYS A 230 -17.76 -7.16 11.93
N PRO A 231 -18.67 -7.76 11.16
CA PRO A 231 -19.77 -7.03 10.50
C PRO A 231 -20.93 -6.68 11.44
N SER A 232 -20.73 -6.75 12.75
CA SER A 232 -21.73 -6.41 13.78
C SER A 232 -21.29 -5.20 14.60
N GLY A 233 -22.25 -4.45 15.13
CA GLY A 233 -22.02 -3.25 15.94
C GLY A 233 -22.18 -1.95 15.11
N ASP A 234 -21.58 -0.86 15.59
CA ASP A 234 -21.64 0.44 14.92
C ASP A 234 -20.87 0.42 13.60
N PHE A 235 -21.58 0.54 12.50
CA PHE A 235 -20.99 0.53 11.15
C PHE A 235 -19.95 1.63 10.92
N ASN A 236 -20.08 2.78 11.57
CA ASN A 236 -19.11 3.89 11.44
C ASN A 236 -17.75 3.57 12.07
N ARG A 237 -17.70 2.51 12.88
CA ARG A 237 -16.48 2.03 13.53
C ARG A 237 -16.01 0.68 12.97
N LYS A 238 -16.38 0.37 11.73
CA LYS A 238 -16.00 -0.86 11.04
C LYS A 238 -15.32 -0.55 9.70
N SER A 239 -14.42 -1.44 9.29
CA SER A 239 -13.68 -1.38 8.03
C SER A 239 -13.64 -2.79 7.43
N LEU A 240 -14.61 -3.07 6.56
CA LEU A 240 -14.86 -4.44 6.09
C LEU A 240 -14.07 -4.80 4.83
N ASN A 241 -13.46 -3.81 4.16
CA ASN A 241 -12.72 -4.00 2.90
C ASN A 241 -11.20 -3.95 3.11
N LEU A 242 -10.73 -3.23 4.13
CA LEU A 242 -9.32 -3.20 4.49
C LEU A 242 -8.89 -4.49 5.18
N HIS A 243 -7.65 -4.87 4.94
CA HIS A 243 -6.95 -5.83 5.79
C HIS A 243 -6.36 -5.10 7.00
N HIS A 244 -6.14 -5.82 8.10
CA HIS A 244 -5.46 -5.22 9.25
C HIS A 244 -4.43 -6.18 9.85
N GLY A 245 -3.38 -5.60 10.42
CA GLY A 245 -2.26 -6.31 11.00
C GLY A 245 -1.82 -5.71 12.33
N LEU A 246 -1.20 -6.54 13.14
CA LEU A 246 -0.66 -6.19 14.45
C LEU A 246 0.85 -6.31 14.45
N ASN A 247 1.52 -5.29 14.97
CA ASN A 247 2.91 -5.38 15.38
C ASN A 247 2.97 -5.90 16.81
N ILE A 248 3.44 -7.11 16.96
CA ILE A 248 3.50 -7.85 18.23
C ILE A 248 4.94 -7.84 18.71
N THR A 249 5.16 -7.40 19.96
CA THR A 249 6.48 -7.37 20.60
C THR A 249 6.75 -8.62 21.41
N ASP A 250 8.02 -8.89 21.67
CA ASP A 250 8.45 -9.96 22.58
C ASP A 250 7.93 -9.70 24.01
N GLU A 251 7.93 -8.42 24.48
CA GLU A 251 7.33 -8.01 25.76
C GLU A 251 5.89 -8.49 25.92
N PHE A 252 5.06 -8.32 24.87
CA PHE A 252 3.67 -8.80 24.90
C PHE A 252 3.59 -10.33 24.98
N MET A 253 4.39 -11.03 24.20
CA MET A 253 4.39 -12.51 24.17
C MET A 253 4.89 -13.10 25.50
N GLU A 254 5.84 -12.46 26.15
CA GLU A 254 6.27 -12.80 27.51
C GLU A 254 5.14 -12.59 28.52
N ALA A 255 4.44 -11.47 28.47
CA ALA A 255 3.28 -11.22 29.29
C ALA A 255 2.15 -12.26 29.08
N VAL A 256 1.93 -12.71 27.83
CA VAL A 256 0.99 -13.79 27.50
C VAL A 256 1.44 -15.13 28.13
N ARG A 257 2.73 -15.47 27.99
CA ARG A 257 3.31 -16.70 28.57
C ARG A 257 3.10 -16.72 30.08
N ASP A 258 3.42 -15.61 30.73
CA ASP A 258 3.47 -15.50 32.20
C ASP A 258 2.11 -15.15 32.82
N ASP A 259 1.04 -15.04 32.00
CA ASP A 259 -0.32 -14.65 32.40
C ASP A 259 -0.35 -13.31 33.15
N ALA A 260 0.45 -12.37 32.67
CA ALA A 260 0.66 -11.07 33.29
C ALA A 260 -0.26 -9.98 32.70
N GLU A 261 -0.32 -8.87 33.43
CA GLU A 261 -0.92 -7.63 32.94
C GLU A 261 0.01 -6.96 31.91
N PHE A 262 -0.60 -6.34 30.89
CA PHE A 262 0.11 -5.63 29.81
C PHE A 262 -0.36 -4.18 29.71
N GLY A 263 0.59 -3.24 29.64
CA GLY A 263 0.30 -1.81 29.58
C GLY A 263 0.02 -1.31 28.17
N LEU A 264 -1.17 -0.74 27.96
CA LEU A 264 -1.51 0.01 26.75
C LEU A 264 -1.02 1.45 26.92
N ARG A 265 -0.26 1.95 25.94
CA ARG A 265 0.52 3.18 26.04
C ARG A 265 0.00 4.25 25.06
N SER A 266 -0.05 5.50 25.49
CA SER A 266 -0.27 6.63 24.60
C SER A 266 0.84 6.72 23.57
N PRO A 267 0.55 6.74 22.27
CA PRO A 267 1.59 6.96 21.25
C PRO A 267 2.29 8.31 21.42
N LYS A 268 1.59 9.29 21.96
CA LYS A 268 2.09 10.66 22.13
C LYS A 268 3.06 10.81 23.29
N THR A 269 2.78 10.18 24.44
CA THR A 269 3.54 10.38 25.69
C THR A 269 4.37 9.17 26.10
N GLY A 270 4.07 7.98 25.55
CA GLY A 270 4.63 6.70 25.98
C GLY A 270 4.10 6.20 27.33
N GLU A 271 3.25 6.97 28.01
CA GLU A 271 2.70 6.61 29.30
C GLU A 271 1.68 5.50 29.19
N VAL A 272 1.63 4.61 30.19
CA VAL A 272 0.60 3.59 30.29
C VAL A 272 -0.72 4.26 30.69
N ILE A 273 -1.72 4.19 29.79
CA ILE A 273 -3.06 4.76 30.01
C ILE A 273 -4.04 3.71 30.55
N LYS A 274 -3.83 2.46 30.19
CA LYS A 274 -4.69 1.34 30.58
C LYS A 274 -3.86 0.08 30.72
N THR A 275 -4.20 -0.76 31.68
CA THR A 275 -3.62 -2.11 31.85
C THR A 275 -4.67 -3.16 31.54
N VAL A 276 -4.27 -4.22 30.85
CA VAL A 276 -5.15 -5.31 30.42
C VAL A 276 -4.46 -6.66 30.60
N PRO A 277 -5.19 -7.74 30.91
CA PRO A 277 -4.60 -9.07 30.94
C PRO A 277 -4.12 -9.48 29.54
N ALA A 278 -2.81 -9.69 29.37
CA ALA A 278 -2.22 -10.01 28.06
C ALA A 278 -2.87 -11.24 27.40
N ARG A 279 -3.16 -12.25 28.18
CA ARG A 279 -3.78 -13.49 27.70
C ARG A 279 -5.18 -13.29 27.14
N LYS A 280 -5.96 -12.33 27.65
CA LYS A 280 -7.28 -11.97 27.10
C LYS A 280 -7.15 -11.33 25.72
N ILE A 281 -6.20 -10.42 25.54
CA ILE A 281 -5.93 -9.83 24.22
C ILE A 281 -5.50 -10.91 23.23
N TRP A 282 -4.60 -11.80 23.63
CA TRP A 282 -4.15 -12.92 22.79
C TRP A 282 -5.31 -13.84 22.39
N GLN A 283 -6.18 -14.22 23.32
CA GLN A 283 -7.38 -14.99 23.00
C GLN A 283 -8.27 -14.28 21.99
N LYS A 284 -8.49 -12.98 22.18
CA LYS A 284 -9.29 -12.17 21.25
C LYS A 284 -8.66 -12.13 19.85
N ILE A 285 -7.34 -12.01 19.75
CA ILE A 285 -6.63 -12.10 18.45
C ILE A 285 -6.94 -13.43 17.76
N LEU A 286 -6.80 -14.54 18.48
CA LEU A 286 -7.04 -15.87 17.92
C LEU A 286 -8.51 -16.08 17.52
N GLU A 287 -9.46 -15.59 18.34
CA GLU A 287 -10.88 -15.62 18.01
C GLU A 287 -11.21 -14.84 16.76
N MET A 288 -10.69 -13.61 16.61
CA MET A 288 -10.89 -12.79 15.41
C MET A 288 -10.28 -13.45 14.19
N ARG A 289 -9.09 -14.02 14.29
CA ARG A 289 -8.48 -14.77 13.21
C ARG A 289 -9.31 -15.98 12.77
N LEU A 290 -9.91 -16.70 13.72
CA LEU A 290 -10.79 -17.82 13.41
C LEU A 290 -12.07 -17.37 12.70
N GLN A 291 -12.63 -16.22 13.10
CA GLN A 291 -13.89 -15.69 12.56
C GLN A 291 -13.72 -14.99 11.21
N THR A 292 -12.65 -14.25 11.02
CA THR A 292 -12.46 -13.34 9.88
C THR A 292 -11.25 -13.62 9.01
N GLY A 293 -10.32 -14.48 9.46
CA GLY A 293 -9.01 -14.69 8.85
C GLY A 293 -7.96 -13.64 9.25
N GLU A 294 -8.33 -12.63 10.04
CA GLU A 294 -7.48 -11.49 10.42
C GLU A 294 -7.56 -11.21 11.93
N PRO A 295 -6.61 -10.45 12.49
CA PRO A 295 -5.53 -9.66 11.88
C PRO A 295 -4.34 -10.48 11.39
N TYR A 296 -3.50 -9.91 10.50
CA TYR A 296 -2.13 -10.38 10.28
C TYR A 296 -1.31 -10.18 11.56
N MET A 297 -0.31 -11.03 11.76
CA MET A 297 0.59 -10.92 12.92
C MET A 297 2.02 -10.72 12.44
N VAL A 298 2.64 -9.61 12.84
CA VAL A 298 4.03 -9.27 12.58
C VAL A 298 4.76 -9.25 13.91
N PHE A 299 5.67 -10.19 14.11
CA PHE A 299 6.54 -10.22 15.29
C PHE A 299 7.69 -9.25 15.08
N SER A 300 7.50 -7.99 15.48
CA SER A 300 8.34 -6.85 15.13
C SER A 300 9.78 -7.03 15.61
N ASP A 301 10.01 -7.54 16.81
CA ASP A 301 11.35 -7.73 17.36
C ASP A 301 12.11 -8.82 16.59
N THR A 302 11.43 -9.91 16.21
CA THR A 302 12.01 -10.95 15.37
C THR A 302 12.44 -10.42 14.01
N VAL A 303 11.58 -9.59 13.36
CA VAL A 303 11.89 -8.96 12.07
C VAL A 303 13.07 -8.01 12.20
N ASN A 304 13.07 -7.13 13.19
CA ASN A 304 14.14 -6.16 13.41
C ASN A 304 15.48 -6.83 13.74
N ASN A 305 15.46 -7.88 14.55
CA ASN A 305 16.66 -8.67 14.87
C ASN A 305 17.22 -9.40 13.65
N ALA A 306 16.35 -9.89 12.74
CA ALA A 306 16.79 -10.51 11.50
C ALA A 306 17.42 -9.48 10.55
N LEU A 307 16.81 -8.28 10.41
CA LEU A 307 17.35 -7.20 9.59
C LEU A 307 18.68 -6.69 10.09
N ALA A 308 18.86 -6.56 11.41
CA ALA A 308 20.14 -6.16 12.00
C ALA A 308 21.27 -7.13 11.66
N LYS A 309 20.99 -8.45 11.67
CA LYS A 309 21.96 -9.48 11.24
C LYS A 309 22.33 -9.37 9.77
N LEU A 310 21.37 -9.05 8.89
CA LEU A 310 21.63 -8.86 7.46
C LEU A 310 22.50 -7.62 7.19
N ASN A 311 22.32 -6.55 7.94
CA ASN A 311 23.12 -5.33 7.80
C ASN A 311 24.60 -5.54 8.26
N VAL A 312 24.83 -6.38 9.27
CA VAL A 312 26.19 -6.75 9.71
C VAL A 312 26.91 -7.60 8.66
N MET A 313 26.19 -8.38 7.86
CA MET A 313 26.80 -9.20 6.79
C MET A 313 27.12 -8.38 5.51
N ARG A 314 26.70 -7.12 5.41
CA ARG A 314 26.98 -6.21 4.29
C ARG A 314 28.06 -5.17 4.58
N ALA A 315 28.54 -5.08 5.82
CA ALA A 315 29.66 -4.24 6.24
C ALA A 315 30.98 -5.04 6.18
#